data_1083ce80fc424ca8557d7a605d0243fc
#
_entry.id   1083ce80fc424ca8557d7a605d0243fc
#
_cell.length_a   1.000
_cell.length_b   1.000
_cell.length_c   1.000
_cell.angle_alpha   90.00
_cell.angle_beta   90.00
_cell.angle_gamma   90.00
#
_symmetry.space_group_name_H-M   'P 1'
#
loop_
_entity.id
_entity.type
_entity.pdbx_description
1 polymer ?
#
loop_
_entity_poly.entity_id
_entity_poly.type
_entity_poly.pdbx_seq_one_letter_code
_entity_poly.pdbx_strand_id
1 'polypeptide(L)'
;MNKFVYPAMLFIILMAVIIYLASIGTGMAILVPIIIVAIIALVFLFIRCKEPENETLEEEPHQQTIQDYITAYGQPDDILVTDVTRGNEPDGAVLIYDKGGKQGNGFLVYNGAVIDKDSITDITFHNKFGTAFGLPDEFLVVLSTNDESQQKVYIRAGNDIDMAQETITQIKSHLSL
;
A
#
# COMPACT_ATOMS: atom_id res chain seq x y z
N MET A 1 10.06 -13.55 -1.23
CA MET A 1 10.12 -14.70 -0.30
C MET A 1 8.68 -15.09 0.03
N ASN A 2 8.27 -16.34 -0.19
CA ASN A 2 6.85 -16.75 -0.23
C ASN A 2 6.12 -16.44 1.09
N LYS A 3 5.11 -15.58 1.06
CA LYS A 3 4.30 -15.12 2.23
C LYS A 3 3.67 -16.29 3.03
N PHE A 4 3.56 -17.46 2.41
CA PHE A 4 3.01 -18.67 3.03
C PHE A 4 4.04 -19.52 3.82
N VAL A 5 5.33 -19.26 3.68
CA VAL A 5 6.39 -20.07 4.33
C VAL A 5 6.38 -19.85 5.85
N TYR A 6 6.18 -18.62 6.32
CA TYR A 6 6.16 -18.31 7.75
C TYR A 6 4.98 -18.93 8.50
N PRO A 7 3.72 -18.79 8.06
CA PRO A 7 2.60 -19.44 8.74
C PRO A 7 2.70 -20.95 8.68
N ALA A 8 3.22 -21.55 7.59
CA ALA A 8 3.43 -22.98 7.50
C ALA A 8 4.51 -23.48 8.47
N MET A 9 5.64 -22.78 8.59
CA MET A 9 6.67 -23.12 9.56
C MET A 9 6.16 -23.01 11.01
N LEU A 10 5.42 -21.95 11.31
CA LEU A 10 4.85 -21.75 12.63
C LEU A 10 3.84 -22.85 13.00
N PHE A 11 3.02 -23.30 12.03
CA PHE A 11 2.11 -24.41 12.21
C PHE A 11 2.84 -25.74 12.51
N ILE A 12 3.93 -26.03 11.78
CA ILE A 12 4.74 -27.23 12.01
C ILE A 12 5.38 -27.23 13.39
N ILE A 13 5.94 -26.09 13.82
CA ILE A 13 6.52 -25.94 15.16
C ILE A 13 5.45 -26.14 16.25
N LEU A 14 4.28 -25.54 16.07
CA LEU A 14 3.16 -25.66 17.01
C LEU A 14 2.69 -27.12 17.14
N MET A 15 2.54 -27.83 16.04
CA MET A 15 2.18 -29.25 16.03
C MET A 15 3.24 -30.12 16.72
N ALA A 16 4.52 -29.83 16.51
CA ALA A 16 5.61 -30.55 17.18
C ALA A 16 5.58 -30.33 18.72
N VAL A 17 5.29 -29.12 19.18
CA VAL A 17 5.16 -28.80 20.60
C VAL A 17 3.95 -29.53 21.22
N ILE A 18 2.82 -29.56 20.53
CA ILE A 18 1.60 -30.27 21.02
C ILE A 18 1.88 -31.77 21.14
N ILE A 19 2.52 -32.39 20.14
CA ILE A 19 2.88 -33.82 20.17
C ILE A 19 3.87 -34.10 21.31
N TYR A 20 4.85 -33.22 21.50
CA TYR A 20 5.83 -33.37 22.59
C TYR A 20 5.16 -33.28 23.96
N LEU A 21 4.27 -32.31 24.20
CA LEU A 21 3.53 -32.16 25.44
C LEU A 21 2.59 -33.36 25.69
N ALA A 22 1.96 -33.90 24.66
CA ALA A 22 1.15 -35.09 24.74
C ALA A 22 1.96 -36.34 25.15
N SER A 23 3.21 -36.44 24.64
CA SER A 23 4.10 -37.59 24.94
C SER A 23 4.62 -37.60 26.37
N ILE A 24 4.68 -36.44 27.06
CA ILE A 24 5.12 -36.32 28.46
C ILE A 24 3.98 -36.67 29.45
N GLY A 25 2.78 -37.01 28.96
CA GLY A 25 1.64 -37.37 29.81
C GLY A 25 1.03 -36.16 30.55
N THR A 26 1.17 -34.95 30.02
CA THR A 26 0.47 -33.77 30.56
C THR A 26 -1.03 -33.99 30.48
N GLY A 27 -1.70 -33.83 31.62
CA GLY A 27 -3.15 -34.08 31.71
C GLY A 27 -3.94 -33.22 30.71
N MET A 28 -5.06 -33.75 30.21
CA MET A 28 -5.96 -33.09 29.25
C MET A 28 -6.37 -31.67 29.69
N ALA A 29 -6.43 -31.40 31.00
CA ALA A 29 -6.75 -30.07 31.54
C ALA A 29 -5.75 -28.97 31.17
N ILE A 30 -4.50 -29.31 30.86
CA ILE A 30 -3.45 -28.36 30.47
C ILE A 30 -3.35 -28.28 28.93
N LEU A 31 -3.55 -29.40 28.25
CA LEU A 31 -3.47 -29.47 26.79
C LEU A 31 -4.59 -28.69 26.09
N VAL A 32 -5.82 -28.78 26.57
CA VAL A 32 -6.98 -28.12 25.96
C VAL A 32 -6.83 -26.59 25.88
N PRO A 33 -6.49 -25.86 26.95
CA PRO A 33 -6.31 -24.41 26.86
C PRO A 33 -5.15 -24.00 25.97
N ILE A 34 -4.07 -24.78 25.92
CA ILE A 34 -2.94 -24.51 25.01
C ILE A 34 -3.37 -24.62 23.54
N ILE A 35 -4.15 -25.64 23.21
CA ILE A 35 -4.67 -25.83 21.84
C ILE A 35 -5.60 -24.67 21.47
N ILE A 36 -6.48 -24.24 22.37
CA ILE A 36 -7.41 -23.12 22.13
C ILE A 36 -6.64 -21.83 21.85
N VAL A 37 -5.66 -21.51 22.69
CA VAL A 37 -4.80 -20.30 22.50
C VAL A 37 -4.05 -20.37 21.17
N ALA A 38 -3.54 -21.54 20.82
CA ALA A 38 -2.84 -21.77 19.56
C ALA A 38 -3.77 -21.56 18.34
N ILE A 39 -5.00 -22.06 18.39
CA ILE A 39 -6.00 -21.86 17.33
C ILE A 39 -6.36 -20.37 17.21
N ILE A 40 -6.60 -19.69 18.33
CA ILE A 40 -6.91 -18.24 18.33
C ILE A 40 -5.76 -17.44 17.74
N ALA A 41 -4.51 -17.73 18.10
CA ALA A 41 -3.32 -17.07 17.55
C ALA A 41 -3.18 -17.33 16.05
N LEU A 42 -3.49 -18.55 15.60
CA LEU A 42 -3.42 -18.94 14.19
C LEU A 42 -4.52 -18.24 13.36
N VAL A 43 -5.73 -18.17 13.88
CA VAL A 43 -6.85 -17.44 13.27
C VAL A 43 -6.54 -15.95 13.21
N PHE A 44 -5.98 -15.37 14.28
CA PHE A 44 -5.58 -13.96 14.30
C PHE A 44 -4.46 -13.65 13.28
N LEU A 45 -3.48 -14.55 13.16
CA LEU A 45 -2.44 -14.45 12.12
C LEU A 45 -3.05 -14.57 10.71
N PHE A 46 -4.02 -15.47 10.52
CA PHE A 46 -4.69 -15.65 9.23
C PHE A 46 -5.56 -14.45 8.85
N ILE A 47 -6.26 -13.85 9.81
CA ILE A 47 -7.03 -12.62 9.60
C ILE A 47 -6.10 -11.43 9.29
N ARG A 48 -4.95 -11.36 9.98
CA ARG A 48 -3.94 -10.34 9.75
C ARG A 48 -3.17 -10.51 8.43
N CYS A 49 -3.01 -11.77 7.98
CA CYS A 49 -2.45 -12.07 6.64
C CYS A 49 -3.47 -11.91 5.51
N LYS A 50 -4.76 -11.82 5.85
CA LYS A 50 -5.83 -11.43 4.94
C LYS A 50 -5.96 -9.90 4.96
N GLU A 51 -4.84 -9.19 4.72
CA GLU A 51 -4.95 -7.84 4.17
C GLU A 51 -5.86 -7.94 2.96
N PRO A 52 -6.79 -6.99 2.74
CA PRO A 52 -7.53 -6.96 1.51
C PRO A 52 -6.50 -7.11 0.40
N GLU A 53 -6.68 -8.11 -0.44
CA GLU A 53 -5.92 -8.21 -1.68
C GLU A 53 -6.04 -6.83 -2.30
N ASN A 54 -4.94 -6.06 -2.17
CA ASN A 54 -4.75 -4.94 -3.03
C ASN A 54 -4.94 -5.53 -4.41
N GLU A 55 -5.96 -5.05 -5.12
CA GLU A 55 -6.08 -5.28 -6.54
C GLU A 55 -4.67 -5.19 -7.08
N THR A 56 -4.24 -6.29 -7.63
CA THR A 56 -2.94 -6.54 -8.19
C THR A 56 -2.49 -5.29 -8.94
N LEU A 57 -1.58 -4.52 -8.34
CA LEU A 57 -0.69 -3.72 -9.16
C LEU A 57 0.07 -4.77 -9.95
N GLU A 58 -0.35 -5.01 -11.18
CA GLU A 58 0.40 -5.78 -12.15
C GLU A 58 1.79 -5.15 -12.16
N GLU A 59 2.80 -5.92 -11.74
CA GLU A 59 4.19 -5.53 -11.91
C GLU A 59 4.41 -5.41 -13.40
N GLU A 60 4.27 -4.20 -13.92
CA GLU A 60 4.62 -3.86 -15.29
C GLU A 60 6.12 -4.06 -15.47
N PRO A 61 6.56 -4.82 -16.49
CA PRO A 61 7.96 -5.18 -16.68
C PRO A 61 8.86 -4.04 -17.17
N HIS A 62 8.37 -2.82 -17.26
CA HIS A 62 9.15 -1.67 -17.67
C HIS A 62 9.04 -0.56 -16.62
N GLN A 63 10.15 -0.31 -15.92
CA GLN A 63 10.31 0.90 -15.12
C GLN A 63 10.27 2.11 -16.06
N GLN A 64 9.08 2.67 -16.27
CA GLN A 64 8.95 3.98 -16.89
C GLN A 64 9.64 5.00 -15.99
N THR A 65 10.43 5.86 -16.56
CA THR A 65 11.06 6.95 -15.81
C THR A 65 10.17 8.19 -15.86
N ILE A 66 10.36 9.13 -14.93
CA ILE A 66 9.69 10.44 -14.97
C ILE A 66 9.93 11.11 -16.34
N GLN A 67 11.11 10.89 -16.94
CA GLN A 67 11.45 11.42 -18.25
C GLN A 67 10.59 10.84 -19.39
N ASP A 68 10.16 9.58 -19.27
CA ASP A 68 9.26 8.98 -20.25
C ASP A 68 7.88 9.64 -20.22
N TYR A 69 7.39 9.99 -19.02
CA TYR A 69 6.15 10.75 -18.86
C TYR A 69 6.27 12.17 -19.40
N ILE A 70 7.39 12.86 -19.13
CA ILE A 70 7.64 14.19 -19.70
C ILE A 70 7.69 14.11 -21.24
N THR A 71 8.24 13.04 -21.79
CA THR A 71 8.28 12.83 -23.24
C THR A 71 6.88 12.59 -23.82
N ALA A 72 6.03 11.85 -23.10
CA ALA A 72 4.69 11.50 -23.54
C ALA A 72 3.67 12.65 -23.40
N TYR A 73 3.74 13.39 -22.28
CA TYR A 73 2.73 14.39 -21.91
C TYR A 73 3.23 15.83 -21.93
N GLY A 74 4.51 16.05 -22.15
CA GLY A 74 5.16 17.37 -22.09
C GLY A 74 5.67 17.69 -20.69
N GLN A 75 6.16 18.92 -20.53
CA GLN A 75 6.67 19.40 -19.25
C GLN A 75 5.50 19.60 -18.27
N PRO A 76 5.53 18.99 -17.08
CA PRO A 76 4.52 19.24 -16.06
C PRO A 76 4.62 20.65 -15.49
N ASP A 77 3.50 21.16 -14.97
CA ASP A 77 3.47 22.47 -14.28
C ASP A 77 4.09 22.33 -12.87
N ASP A 78 3.96 21.17 -12.24
CA ASP A 78 4.61 20.86 -10.97
C ASP A 78 4.97 19.37 -10.85
N ILE A 79 5.99 19.06 -10.01
CA ILE A 79 6.42 17.70 -9.69
C ILE A 79 6.50 17.59 -8.17
N LEU A 80 5.57 16.85 -7.58
CA LEU A 80 5.55 16.59 -6.15
C LEU A 80 6.36 15.32 -5.85
N VAL A 81 7.45 15.46 -5.11
CA VAL A 81 8.20 14.32 -4.59
C VAL A 81 7.46 13.79 -3.36
N THR A 82 6.88 12.61 -3.49
CA THR A 82 6.04 11.99 -2.45
C THR A 82 6.82 10.99 -1.60
N ASP A 83 7.94 10.47 -2.11
CA ASP A 83 8.86 9.60 -1.40
C ASP A 83 10.30 10.00 -1.74
N VAL A 84 11.02 10.61 -0.80
CA VAL A 84 12.41 11.06 -1.00
C VAL A 84 13.38 9.91 -1.31
N THR A 85 13.08 8.69 -0.89
CA THR A 85 13.92 7.51 -1.18
C THR A 85 13.78 7.07 -2.63
N ARG A 86 12.71 7.48 -3.31
CA ARG A 86 12.34 7.15 -4.67
C ARG A 86 12.11 8.36 -5.57
N GLY A 87 12.57 9.52 -5.16
CA GLY A 87 12.26 10.81 -5.79
C GLY A 87 12.54 10.91 -7.30
N ASN A 88 13.39 10.02 -7.85
CA ASN A 88 13.66 9.92 -9.29
C ASN A 88 12.89 8.77 -9.98
N GLU A 89 12.11 8.01 -9.21
CA GLU A 89 11.32 6.90 -9.71
C GLU A 89 9.85 7.31 -9.90
N PRO A 90 9.10 6.67 -10.81
CA PRO A 90 7.70 7.02 -11.07
C PRO A 90 6.80 6.95 -9.84
N ASP A 91 7.05 6.00 -8.94
CA ASP A 91 6.28 5.83 -7.71
C ASP A 91 6.78 6.71 -6.55
N GLY A 92 7.79 7.55 -6.79
CA GLY A 92 8.30 8.55 -5.85
C GLY A 92 7.86 9.98 -6.17
N ALA A 93 7.13 10.20 -7.26
CA ALA A 93 6.69 11.53 -7.66
C ALA A 93 5.33 11.54 -8.34
N VAL A 94 4.56 12.61 -8.11
CA VAL A 94 3.32 12.92 -8.85
C VAL A 94 3.63 14.08 -9.79
N LEU A 95 3.38 13.91 -11.08
CA LEU A 95 3.49 14.96 -12.08
C LEU A 95 2.12 15.63 -12.22
N ILE A 96 2.09 16.95 -12.13
CA ILE A 96 0.86 17.75 -12.20
C ILE A 96 0.85 18.57 -13.46
N TYR A 97 -0.27 18.49 -14.17
CA TYR A 97 -0.56 19.27 -15.37
C TYR A 97 -1.84 20.08 -15.12
N ASP A 98 -1.73 21.42 -15.16
CA ASP A 98 -2.86 22.31 -14.90
C ASP A 98 -3.75 22.51 -16.14
N LYS A 99 -3.32 21.98 -17.28
CA LYS A 99 -4.05 22.06 -18.56
C LYS A 99 -4.05 20.70 -19.24
N GLY A 100 -5.04 20.49 -20.10
CA GLY A 100 -5.20 19.21 -20.82
C GLY A 100 -6.09 18.24 -20.06
N GLY A 101 -5.94 16.92 -20.31
CA GLY A 101 -6.85 15.90 -19.81
C GLY A 101 -8.16 15.84 -20.59
N LYS A 102 -9.08 14.92 -20.18
CA LYS A 102 -10.35 14.66 -20.88
C LYS A 102 -11.28 15.89 -20.93
N GLN A 103 -11.27 16.71 -19.88
CA GLN A 103 -12.14 17.89 -19.77
C GLN A 103 -11.39 19.23 -19.92
N GLY A 104 -10.07 19.20 -20.08
CA GLY A 104 -9.24 20.38 -20.27
C GLY A 104 -8.82 21.10 -18.97
N ASN A 105 -9.22 20.60 -17.79
CA ASN A 105 -8.95 21.19 -16.48
C ASN A 105 -7.67 20.65 -15.82
N GLY A 106 -6.90 19.86 -16.58
CA GLY A 106 -5.66 19.27 -16.12
C GLY A 106 -5.79 17.84 -15.62
N PHE A 107 -4.65 17.25 -15.34
CA PHE A 107 -4.56 15.85 -14.87
C PHE A 107 -3.31 15.65 -14.02
N LEU A 108 -3.29 14.54 -13.31
CA LEU A 108 -2.14 14.04 -12.55
C LEU A 108 -1.61 12.79 -13.23
N VAL A 109 -0.30 12.57 -13.16
CA VAL A 109 0.34 11.32 -13.58
C VAL A 109 1.10 10.73 -12.40
N TYR A 110 0.79 9.50 -12.06
CA TYR A 110 1.48 8.76 -11.02
C TYR A 110 1.57 7.28 -11.41
N ASN A 111 2.78 6.74 -11.45
CA ASN A 111 3.07 5.33 -11.72
C ASN A 111 2.25 4.73 -12.88
N GLY A 112 2.25 5.41 -14.04
CA GLY A 112 1.51 5.00 -15.24
C GLY A 112 0.03 5.39 -15.26
N ALA A 113 -0.54 5.73 -14.12
CA ALA A 113 -1.92 6.16 -14.03
C ALA A 113 -2.05 7.64 -14.41
N VAL A 114 -2.97 7.95 -15.33
CA VAL A 114 -3.37 9.31 -15.70
C VAL A 114 -4.73 9.59 -15.08
N ILE A 115 -4.80 10.57 -14.20
CA ILE A 115 -5.98 10.87 -13.37
C ILE A 115 -6.44 12.27 -13.71
N ASP A 116 -7.61 12.42 -14.36
CA ASP A 116 -8.18 13.73 -14.61
C ASP A 116 -8.55 14.42 -13.30
N LYS A 117 -8.21 15.70 -13.13
CA LYS A 117 -8.48 16.47 -11.91
C LYS A 117 -9.96 16.49 -11.56
N ASP A 118 -10.84 16.63 -12.57
CA ASP A 118 -12.30 16.65 -12.39
C ASP A 118 -12.88 15.29 -11.97
N SER A 119 -12.13 14.21 -12.14
CA SER A 119 -12.55 12.88 -11.68
C SER A 119 -12.31 12.66 -10.19
N ILE A 120 -11.45 13.45 -9.57
CA ILE A 120 -11.07 13.29 -8.17
C ILE A 120 -12.21 13.80 -7.27
N THR A 121 -12.76 12.91 -6.46
CA THR A 121 -13.90 13.18 -5.56
C THR A 121 -13.47 13.38 -4.12
N ASP A 122 -12.36 12.74 -3.73
CA ASP A 122 -11.85 12.82 -2.36
C ASP A 122 -10.35 12.48 -2.30
N ILE A 123 -9.67 13.07 -1.30
CA ILE A 123 -8.26 12.78 -1.00
C ILE A 123 -8.17 12.44 0.47
N THR A 124 -7.80 11.21 0.75
CA THR A 124 -7.66 10.69 2.10
C THR A 124 -6.23 10.20 2.36
N PHE A 125 -6.02 9.83 3.57
CA PHE A 125 -4.75 9.34 4.09
C PHE A 125 -4.95 7.94 4.65
N HIS A 126 -4.04 7.04 4.35
CA HIS A 126 -4.03 5.69 4.87
C HIS A 126 -2.65 5.35 5.44
N ASN A 127 -2.64 4.89 6.68
CA ASN A 127 -1.43 4.37 7.31
C ASN A 127 -1.38 2.85 7.10
N LYS A 128 -0.42 2.39 6.33
CA LYS A 128 -0.10 0.98 6.20
C LYS A 128 0.91 0.62 7.28
N PHE A 129 0.42 0.07 8.38
CA PHE A 129 1.27 -0.36 9.48
C PHE A 129 2.36 -1.31 8.99
N GLY A 130 3.59 -1.04 9.38
CA GLY A 130 4.71 -1.94 9.20
C GLY A 130 4.35 -3.31 9.80
N THR A 131 4.65 -4.36 9.07
CA THR A 131 4.43 -5.73 9.56
C THR A 131 5.19 -5.97 10.84
N ALA A 132 4.77 -6.95 11.65
CA ALA A 132 5.25 -7.28 13.00
C ALA A 132 6.78 -7.48 13.19
N PHE A 133 7.60 -7.20 12.17
CA PHE A 133 9.04 -7.38 12.15
C PHE A 133 9.85 -6.06 12.16
N GLY A 134 9.28 -4.97 12.65
CA GLY A 134 10.02 -3.71 12.83
C GLY A 134 10.28 -2.95 11.53
N LEU A 135 9.53 -3.22 10.46
CA LEU A 135 9.51 -2.35 9.30
C LEU A 135 8.82 -1.03 9.65
N PRO A 136 9.32 0.11 9.16
CA PRO A 136 8.68 1.38 9.38
C PRO A 136 7.27 1.40 8.78
N ASP A 137 6.38 2.18 9.38
CA ASP A 137 5.06 2.44 8.82
C ASP A 137 5.20 3.08 7.44
N GLU A 138 4.35 2.72 6.51
CA GLU A 138 4.27 3.33 5.19
C GLU A 138 2.98 4.14 5.10
N PHE A 139 3.09 5.38 4.67
CA PHE A 139 1.96 6.27 4.49
C PHE A 139 1.54 6.31 3.02
N LEU A 140 0.24 6.24 2.80
CA LEU A 140 -0.36 6.30 1.47
C LEU A 140 -1.34 7.46 1.40
N VAL A 141 -1.22 8.28 0.38
CA VAL A 141 -2.26 9.22 -0.03
C VAL A 141 -3.20 8.49 -0.99
N VAL A 142 -4.48 8.51 -0.71
CA VAL A 142 -5.50 7.80 -1.51
C VAL A 142 -6.35 8.83 -2.22
N LEU A 143 -6.26 8.85 -3.54
CA LEU A 143 -7.17 9.61 -4.40
C LEU A 143 -8.38 8.73 -4.72
N SER A 144 -9.57 9.18 -4.37
CA SER A 144 -10.82 8.56 -4.81
C SER A 144 -11.33 9.28 -6.06
N THR A 145 -11.73 8.52 -7.08
CA THR A 145 -12.21 9.09 -8.33
C THR A 145 -13.60 8.57 -8.69
N ASN A 146 -14.30 9.25 -9.57
CA ASN A 146 -15.54 8.81 -10.18
C ASN A 146 -15.33 8.01 -11.49
N ASP A 147 -14.08 7.73 -11.86
CA ASP A 147 -13.77 6.88 -13.02
C ASP A 147 -13.92 5.41 -12.61
N GLU A 148 -14.83 4.69 -13.26
CA GLU A 148 -15.11 3.27 -12.96
C GLU A 148 -13.89 2.37 -13.17
N SER A 149 -12.98 2.75 -14.08
CA SER A 149 -11.75 2.00 -14.37
C SER A 149 -10.67 2.20 -13.33
N GLN A 150 -10.76 3.27 -12.52
CA GLN A 150 -9.68 3.68 -11.62
C GLN A 150 -10.23 4.37 -10.35
N GLN A 151 -11.11 3.68 -9.64
CA GLN A 151 -11.83 4.23 -8.49
C GLN A 151 -10.94 4.74 -7.35
N LYS A 152 -9.77 4.14 -7.16
CA LYS A 152 -8.79 4.55 -6.14
C LYS A 152 -7.37 4.46 -6.66
N VAL A 153 -6.61 5.51 -6.43
CA VAL A 153 -5.18 5.57 -6.70
C VAL A 153 -4.42 5.75 -5.40
N TYR A 154 -3.46 4.89 -5.15
CA TYR A 154 -2.64 4.88 -3.95
C TYR A 154 -1.26 5.46 -4.25
N ILE A 155 -0.98 6.64 -3.74
CA ILE A 155 0.29 7.33 -3.88
C ILE A 155 1.13 7.04 -2.63
N ARG A 156 2.31 6.51 -2.80
CA ARG A 156 3.24 6.28 -1.69
C ARG A 156 3.82 7.61 -1.23
N ALA A 157 3.76 7.84 0.06
CA ALA A 157 4.28 9.04 0.70
C ALA A 157 5.42 8.74 1.71
N GLY A 158 6.08 7.59 1.53
CA GLY A 158 7.18 7.18 2.41
C GLY A 158 6.76 6.83 3.84
N ASN A 159 7.64 7.03 4.78
CA ASN A 159 7.45 6.69 6.21
C ASN A 159 7.32 7.94 7.10
N ASP A 160 7.17 9.11 6.50
CA ASP A 160 6.99 10.38 7.21
C ASP A 160 5.55 10.87 7.06
N ILE A 161 4.85 11.02 8.19
CA ILE A 161 3.47 11.50 8.21
C ILE A 161 3.37 12.96 7.76
N ASP A 162 4.36 13.78 8.08
CA ASP A 162 4.36 15.19 7.72
C ASP A 162 4.48 15.35 6.20
N MET A 163 5.32 14.53 5.57
CA MET A 163 5.45 14.47 4.12
C MET A 163 4.13 14.02 3.45
N ALA A 164 3.44 13.04 4.01
CA ALA A 164 2.16 12.60 3.48
C ALA A 164 1.08 13.69 3.58
N GLN A 165 1.04 14.44 4.68
CA GLN A 165 0.13 15.56 4.88
C GLN A 165 0.47 16.73 3.94
N GLU A 166 1.74 17.02 3.75
CA GLU A 166 2.20 18.02 2.80
C GLU A 166 1.78 17.66 1.38
N THR A 167 1.99 16.42 0.96
CA THR A 167 1.56 15.90 -0.34
C THR A 167 0.07 16.11 -0.57
N ILE A 168 -0.78 15.77 0.42
CA ILE A 168 -2.23 16.01 0.33
C ILE A 168 -2.51 17.50 0.14
N THR A 169 -1.87 18.36 0.92
CA THR A 169 -2.09 19.81 0.87
C THR A 169 -1.69 20.37 -0.49
N GLN A 170 -0.58 19.94 -1.03
CA GLN A 170 -0.10 20.35 -2.34
C GLN A 170 -1.04 19.88 -3.45
N ILE A 171 -1.45 18.61 -3.45
CA ILE A 171 -2.41 18.11 -4.44
C ILE A 171 -3.72 18.88 -4.35
N LYS A 172 -4.25 19.11 -3.15
CA LYS A 172 -5.49 19.92 -2.96
C LYS A 172 -5.37 21.32 -3.51
N SER A 173 -4.22 21.97 -3.36
CA SER A 173 -4.01 23.32 -3.89
C SER A 173 -4.12 23.38 -5.42
N HIS A 174 -3.71 22.33 -6.11
CA HIS A 174 -3.83 22.21 -7.57
C HIS A 174 -5.23 21.77 -8.05
N LEU A 175 -6.03 21.21 -7.16
CA LEU A 175 -7.41 20.81 -7.47
C LEU A 175 -8.44 21.90 -7.19
N SER A 176 -8.04 23.02 -6.59
CA SER A 176 -8.94 24.07 -6.12
C SER A 176 -10.03 23.56 -5.17
N LEU A 177 -9.70 22.56 -4.36
CA LEU A 177 -10.55 21.93 -3.34
C LEU A 177 -10.35 22.56 -1.96
#